data_1acdebd1c0e0ef7acca2af5bc0e9a8b2
#
_entry.id   1acdebd1c0e0ef7acca2af5bc0e9a8b2
#
_cell.length_a   1.000
_cell.length_b   1.000
_cell.length_c   1.000
_cell.angle_alpha   90.00
_cell.angle_beta   90.00
_cell.angle_gamma   90.00
#
_symmetry.space_group_name_H-M   'P 1'
#
loop_
_entity.id
_entity.type
_entity.pdbx_description
1 polymer ?
#
loop_
_entity_poly.entity_id
_entity_poly.type
_entity_poly.pdbx_seq_one_letter_code
_entity_poly.pdbx_strand_id
1 'polypeptide(L)'
;MLQQAERILQEVLDAFDFGGQVAGVLRYGQGHINDTFCVYVQQADGDAKRSILQRINTDTFRDPAGLMENIVGVTEYLRRVIQEKGGDPERETLTVIRTKKGEAFFTDSTGGAWRAYHFVKDTVCLQQVQTPEQFYQSAWAFGNFQRLLADYPAHTLHETIPKFHDTRDRYKKFEKALEADVCGRAVEVQAEIRFVREHQADCAVLMDLLESGKLPLRVTHNDTKLNNVLLDKKTGCGLCVIDL
;
A
#
# COMPACT_ATOMS: atom_id res chain seq x y z
N MET A 1 9.14 -20.05 -21.08
CA MET A 1 8.99 -18.95 -20.07
C MET A 1 7.93 -17.92 -20.49
N LEU A 2 8.05 -17.25 -21.65
CA LEU A 2 7.06 -16.22 -22.08
C LEU A 2 5.63 -16.78 -22.20
N GLN A 3 5.42 -17.90 -22.87
CA GLN A 3 4.10 -18.54 -23.00
C GLN A 3 3.46 -18.93 -21.66
N GLN A 4 4.27 -19.29 -20.65
CA GLN A 4 3.76 -19.61 -19.31
C GLN A 4 3.30 -18.35 -18.58
N ALA A 5 4.06 -17.24 -18.67
CA ALA A 5 3.69 -15.96 -18.07
C ALA A 5 2.40 -15.40 -18.70
N GLU A 6 2.24 -15.52 -20.01
CA GLU A 6 1.02 -15.13 -20.74
C GLU A 6 -0.20 -15.96 -20.29
N ARG A 7 -0.04 -17.26 -20.10
CA ARG A 7 -1.12 -18.15 -19.63
C ARG A 7 -1.55 -17.80 -18.21
N ILE A 8 -0.59 -17.55 -17.30
CA ILE A 8 -0.91 -17.13 -15.93
C ILE A 8 -1.64 -15.79 -15.93
N LEU A 9 -1.16 -14.82 -16.71
CA LEU A 9 -1.81 -13.52 -16.79
C LEU A 9 -3.25 -13.66 -17.32
N GLN A 10 -3.49 -14.49 -18.33
CA GLN A 10 -4.84 -14.74 -18.84
C GLN A 10 -5.73 -15.40 -17.78
N GLU A 11 -5.25 -16.43 -17.07
CA GLU A 11 -5.95 -17.08 -15.96
C GLU A 11 -6.40 -16.05 -14.90
N VAL A 12 -5.51 -15.12 -14.54
CA VAL A 12 -5.77 -14.06 -13.56
C VAL A 12 -6.81 -13.08 -14.09
N LEU A 13 -6.68 -12.63 -15.35
CA LEU A 13 -7.65 -11.72 -15.97
C LEU A 13 -9.04 -12.32 -16.04
N ASP A 14 -9.14 -13.62 -16.32
CA ASP A 14 -10.41 -14.35 -16.40
C ASP A 14 -11.05 -14.54 -15.01
N ALA A 15 -10.28 -14.50 -13.95
CA ALA A 15 -10.77 -14.67 -12.58
C ALA A 15 -11.47 -13.41 -12.01
N PHE A 16 -11.02 -12.21 -12.36
CA PHE A 16 -11.58 -10.96 -11.82
C PHE A 16 -12.81 -10.47 -12.61
N ASP A 17 -13.72 -9.81 -11.89
CA ASP A 17 -14.88 -9.12 -12.49
C ASP A 17 -14.54 -7.65 -12.81
N PHE A 18 -13.93 -7.42 -13.96
CA PHE A 18 -13.63 -6.06 -14.40
C PHE A 18 -14.85 -5.29 -14.94
N GLY A 19 -16.02 -5.93 -15.01
CA GLY A 19 -17.26 -5.32 -15.48
C GLY A 19 -17.31 -5.04 -16.98
N GLY A 20 -16.50 -5.74 -17.79
CA GLY A 20 -16.44 -5.59 -19.26
C GLY A 20 -15.41 -6.52 -19.89
N GLN A 21 -15.17 -6.37 -21.19
CA GLN A 21 -14.19 -7.17 -21.91
C GLN A 21 -12.79 -6.57 -21.77
N VAL A 22 -11.80 -7.37 -21.33
CA VAL A 22 -10.39 -6.93 -21.30
C VAL A 22 -9.88 -6.74 -22.74
N ALA A 23 -9.50 -5.51 -23.07
CA ALA A 23 -8.98 -5.12 -24.37
C ALA A 23 -7.45 -5.10 -24.43
N GLY A 24 -6.78 -4.99 -23.27
CA GLY A 24 -5.33 -4.99 -23.20
C GLY A 24 -4.80 -4.84 -21.79
N VAL A 25 -3.53 -5.20 -21.59
CA VAL A 25 -2.81 -5.11 -20.32
C VAL A 25 -1.42 -4.58 -20.58
N LEU A 26 -1.00 -3.60 -19.80
CA LEU A 26 0.34 -3.01 -19.88
C LEU A 26 0.96 -2.96 -18.47
N ARG A 27 2.27 -3.20 -18.37
CA ARG A 27 2.99 -2.95 -17.13
C ARG A 27 2.84 -1.49 -16.72
N TYR A 28 2.59 -1.22 -15.43
CA TYR A 28 2.25 0.11 -14.95
C TYR A 28 3.02 0.46 -13.67
N GLY A 29 3.48 1.73 -13.59
CA GLY A 29 4.18 2.24 -12.43
C GLY A 29 5.66 1.81 -12.36
N GLN A 30 6.33 2.29 -11.30
CA GLN A 30 7.76 2.04 -11.02
C GLN A 30 7.96 1.37 -9.65
N GLY A 31 6.90 0.76 -9.11
CA GLY A 31 6.97 0.02 -7.84
C GLY A 31 7.92 -1.18 -7.94
N HIS A 32 8.68 -1.44 -6.86
CA HIS A 32 9.68 -2.51 -6.83
C HIS A 32 9.23 -3.73 -6.02
N ILE A 33 8.14 -3.62 -5.25
CA ILE A 33 7.67 -4.70 -4.37
C ILE A 33 6.67 -5.59 -5.11
N ASN A 34 5.61 -4.99 -5.66
CA ASN A 34 4.55 -5.70 -6.37
C ASN A 34 4.68 -5.50 -7.89
N ASP A 35 4.43 -6.55 -8.69
CA ASP A 35 4.26 -6.38 -10.13
C ASP A 35 2.90 -5.76 -10.42
N THR A 36 2.90 -4.58 -11.03
CA THR A 36 1.69 -3.79 -11.26
C THR A 36 1.39 -3.64 -12.75
N PHE A 37 0.13 -3.82 -13.11
CA PHE A 37 -0.37 -3.73 -14.48
C PHE A 37 -1.59 -2.80 -14.54
N CYS A 38 -1.72 -2.06 -15.65
CA CYS A 38 -2.94 -1.37 -16.03
C CYS A 38 -3.74 -2.25 -17.00
N VAL A 39 -4.95 -2.59 -16.61
CA VAL A 39 -5.91 -3.36 -17.42
C VAL A 39 -6.87 -2.39 -18.09
N TYR A 40 -6.96 -2.45 -19.41
CA TYR A 40 -7.91 -1.69 -20.22
C TYR A 40 -9.13 -2.54 -20.48
N VAL A 41 -10.30 -2.03 -20.12
CA VAL A 41 -11.56 -2.74 -20.15
C VAL A 41 -12.56 -2.01 -21.03
N GLN A 42 -13.01 -2.66 -22.09
CA GLN A 42 -14.09 -2.16 -22.95
C GLN A 42 -15.43 -2.41 -22.27
N GLN A 43 -16.19 -1.34 -22.02
CA GLN A 43 -17.53 -1.44 -21.44
C GLN A 43 -18.57 -1.69 -22.55
N ALA A 44 -19.75 -2.18 -22.16
CA ALA A 44 -20.85 -2.47 -23.09
C ALA A 44 -21.42 -1.21 -23.78
N ASP A 45 -21.28 -0.04 -23.15
CA ASP A 45 -21.67 1.27 -23.68
C ASP A 45 -20.65 1.88 -24.65
N GLY A 46 -19.53 1.21 -24.89
CA GLY A 46 -18.45 1.66 -25.77
C GLY A 46 -17.34 2.44 -25.06
N ASP A 47 -17.53 2.80 -23.79
CA ASP A 47 -16.52 3.48 -22.99
C ASP A 47 -15.37 2.52 -22.61
N ALA A 48 -14.17 3.09 -22.47
CA ALA A 48 -13.00 2.36 -21.99
C ALA A 48 -12.71 2.73 -20.54
N LYS A 49 -12.65 1.73 -19.66
CA LYS A 49 -12.22 1.89 -18.26
C LYS A 49 -10.82 1.32 -18.06
N ARG A 50 -10.15 1.82 -17.04
CA ARG A 50 -8.87 1.29 -16.58
C ARG A 50 -9.04 0.68 -15.20
N SER A 51 -8.28 -0.38 -14.95
CA SER A 51 -8.16 -1.02 -13.63
C SER A 51 -6.70 -1.28 -13.33
N ILE A 52 -6.34 -1.37 -12.08
CA ILE A 52 -5.01 -1.79 -11.63
C ILE A 52 -5.09 -3.26 -11.22
N LEU A 53 -4.17 -4.06 -11.74
CA LEU A 53 -3.96 -5.44 -11.37
C LEU A 53 -2.56 -5.55 -10.77
N GLN A 54 -2.44 -6.19 -9.60
CA GLN A 54 -1.15 -6.36 -8.91
C GLN A 54 -0.93 -7.81 -8.52
N ARG A 55 0.28 -8.30 -8.78
CA ARG A 55 0.79 -9.52 -8.16
C ARG A 55 1.42 -9.16 -6.83
N ILE A 56 0.88 -9.72 -5.75
CA ILE A 56 1.36 -9.49 -4.39
C ILE A 56 2.70 -10.21 -4.21
N ASN A 57 3.68 -9.51 -3.67
CA ASN A 57 4.96 -10.12 -3.30
C ASN A 57 4.79 -10.94 -2.00
N THR A 58 4.64 -12.24 -2.14
CA THR A 58 4.42 -13.17 -1.01
C THR A 58 5.68 -13.46 -0.18
N ASP A 59 6.86 -13.07 -0.64
CA ASP A 59 8.07 -13.08 0.19
C ASP A 59 8.02 -12.00 1.27
N THR A 60 7.40 -10.86 0.95
CA THR A 60 7.19 -9.74 1.86
C THR A 60 5.89 -9.92 2.65
N PHE A 61 4.77 -10.18 1.96
CA PHE A 61 3.43 -10.34 2.53
C PHE A 61 3.05 -11.83 2.56
N ARG A 62 3.48 -12.52 3.60
CA ARG A 62 3.35 -13.99 3.71
C ARG A 62 1.92 -14.48 3.91
N ASP A 63 1.01 -13.59 4.31
CA ASP A 63 -0.42 -13.85 4.47
C ASP A 63 -1.22 -12.91 3.55
N PRO A 64 -1.41 -13.27 2.26
CA PRO A 64 -2.23 -12.48 1.35
C PRO A 64 -3.70 -12.37 1.77
N ALA A 65 -4.24 -13.36 2.49
CA ALA A 65 -5.61 -13.34 2.95
C ALA A 65 -5.79 -12.26 4.02
N GLY A 66 -4.99 -12.28 5.09
CA GLY A 66 -5.02 -11.26 6.12
C GLY A 66 -4.70 -9.86 5.59
N LEU A 67 -3.76 -9.74 4.62
CA LEU A 67 -3.51 -8.47 3.92
C LEU A 67 -4.77 -7.95 3.23
N MET A 68 -5.47 -8.80 2.49
CA MET A 68 -6.66 -8.37 1.74
C MET A 68 -7.87 -8.15 2.65
N GLU A 69 -7.99 -8.84 3.78
CA GLU A 69 -8.98 -8.53 4.81
C GLU A 69 -8.77 -7.11 5.37
N ASN A 70 -7.52 -6.74 5.68
CA ASN A 70 -7.17 -5.38 6.10
C ASN A 70 -7.56 -4.34 5.05
N ILE A 71 -7.16 -4.55 3.79
CA ILE A 71 -7.38 -3.61 2.70
C ILE A 71 -8.88 -3.43 2.44
N VAL A 72 -9.64 -4.51 2.36
CA VAL A 72 -11.09 -4.47 2.17
C VAL A 72 -11.77 -3.75 3.33
N GLY A 73 -11.45 -4.13 4.57
CA GLY A 73 -12.02 -3.51 5.77
C GLY A 73 -11.76 -2.00 5.82
N VAL A 74 -10.52 -1.59 5.60
CA VAL A 74 -10.12 -0.16 5.62
C VAL A 74 -10.78 0.61 4.47
N THR A 75 -10.75 0.09 3.25
CA THR A 75 -11.29 0.80 2.09
C THR A 75 -12.82 0.90 2.10
N GLU A 76 -13.52 -0.15 2.51
CA GLU A 76 -14.99 -0.12 2.66
C GLU A 76 -15.42 0.85 3.78
N TYR A 77 -14.67 0.90 4.89
CA TYR A 77 -14.90 1.89 5.94
C TYR A 77 -14.68 3.32 5.43
N LEU A 78 -13.57 3.58 4.75
CA LEU A 78 -13.28 4.89 4.16
C LEU A 78 -14.35 5.32 3.17
N ARG A 79 -14.80 4.43 2.28
CA ARG A 79 -15.87 4.72 1.31
C ARG A 79 -17.12 5.23 2.00
N ARG A 80 -17.55 4.55 3.07
CA ARG A 80 -18.72 4.97 3.87
C ARG A 80 -18.49 6.35 4.50
N VAL A 81 -17.38 6.55 5.20
CA VAL A 81 -17.09 7.83 5.90
C VAL A 81 -16.95 8.99 4.92
N ILE A 82 -16.32 8.77 3.76
CA ILE A 82 -16.18 9.78 2.70
C ILE A 82 -17.57 10.16 2.17
N GLN A 83 -18.42 9.17 1.87
CA GLN A 83 -19.78 9.40 1.38
C GLN A 83 -20.63 10.16 2.40
N GLU A 84 -20.57 9.79 3.69
CA GLU A 84 -21.29 10.49 4.78
C GLU A 84 -20.86 11.96 4.92
N LYS A 85 -19.62 12.28 4.53
CA LYS A 85 -19.07 13.65 4.52
C LYS A 85 -19.30 14.41 3.21
N GLY A 86 -20.02 13.81 2.25
CA GLY A 86 -20.31 14.41 0.95
C GLY A 86 -19.15 14.41 -0.03
N GLY A 87 -18.11 13.58 0.21
CA GLY A 87 -16.99 13.36 -0.71
C GLY A 87 -17.29 12.34 -1.79
N ASP A 88 -16.29 12.05 -2.64
CA ASP A 88 -16.36 11.11 -3.75
C ASP A 88 -15.57 9.82 -3.43
N PRO A 89 -16.21 8.75 -2.94
CA PRO A 89 -15.53 7.51 -2.58
C PRO A 89 -14.91 6.77 -3.77
N GLU A 90 -15.31 7.09 -5.02
CA GLU A 90 -14.70 6.50 -6.22
C GLU A 90 -13.32 7.10 -6.53
N ARG A 91 -13.02 8.26 -5.96
CA ARG A 91 -11.76 8.98 -6.20
C ARG A 91 -10.91 9.17 -4.94
N GLU A 92 -11.53 9.27 -3.76
CA GLU A 92 -10.83 9.62 -2.52
C GLU A 92 -10.28 8.40 -1.75
N THR A 93 -10.66 7.18 -2.16
CA THR A 93 -10.10 5.93 -1.63
C THR A 93 -10.05 4.85 -2.71
N LEU A 94 -9.33 3.76 -2.45
CA LEU A 94 -9.28 2.61 -3.36
C LEU A 94 -10.60 1.82 -3.31
N THR A 95 -10.97 1.27 -4.46
CA THR A 95 -12.06 0.30 -4.59
C THR A 95 -11.50 -1.03 -5.07
N VAL A 96 -11.61 -2.06 -4.24
CA VAL A 96 -11.19 -3.41 -4.59
C VAL A 96 -12.13 -4.02 -5.62
N ILE A 97 -11.58 -4.54 -6.71
CA ILE A 97 -12.31 -5.36 -7.68
C ILE A 97 -12.26 -6.80 -7.19
N ARG A 98 -13.44 -7.39 -7.00
CA ARG A 98 -13.54 -8.80 -6.58
C ARG A 98 -13.41 -9.76 -7.75
N THR A 99 -13.08 -11.00 -7.45
CA THR A 99 -13.16 -12.08 -8.44
C THR A 99 -14.64 -12.32 -8.81
N LYS A 100 -14.87 -13.03 -9.91
CA LYS A 100 -16.23 -13.50 -10.32
C LYS A 100 -16.90 -14.41 -9.28
N LYS A 101 -16.12 -14.94 -8.33
CA LYS A 101 -16.60 -15.70 -7.19
C LYS A 101 -16.84 -14.84 -5.92
N GLY A 102 -16.59 -13.52 -6.00
CA GLY A 102 -16.76 -12.59 -4.89
C GLY A 102 -15.55 -12.46 -3.95
N GLU A 103 -14.43 -13.14 -4.22
CA GLU A 103 -13.22 -13.12 -3.42
C GLU A 103 -12.45 -11.80 -3.61
N ALA A 104 -11.71 -11.35 -2.59
CA ALA A 104 -10.95 -10.09 -2.64
C ALA A 104 -9.60 -10.21 -3.37
N PHE A 105 -9.09 -11.43 -3.54
CA PHE A 105 -7.85 -11.74 -4.27
C PHE A 105 -7.99 -13.08 -4.98
N PHE A 106 -7.05 -13.37 -5.87
CA PHE A 106 -7.00 -14.62 -6.61
C PHE A 106 -5.63 -15.27 -6.46
N THR A 107 -5.58 -16.59 -6.28
CA THR A 107 -4.34 -17.37 -6.31
C THR A 107 -4.25 -18.10 -7.63
N ASP A 108 -3.21 -17.80 -8.43
CA ASP A 108 -2.99 -18.43 -9.72
C ASP A 108 -2.49 -19.88 -9.61
N SER A 109 -2.45 -20.59 -10.74
CA SER A 109 -2.03 -22.00 -10.80
C SER A 109 -0.59 -22.26 -10.35
N THR A 110 0.23 -21.21 -10.13
CA THR A 110 1.60 -21.30 -9.61
C THR A 110 1.71 -20.90 -8.14
N GLY A 111 0.59 -20.55 -7.48
CA GLY A 111 0.54 -20.08 -6.11
C GLY A 111 0.78 -18.57 -5.95
N GLY A 112 0.85 -17.82 -7.04
CA GLY A 112 0.97 -16.35 -6.99
C GLY A 112 -0.36 -15.70 -6.58
N ALA A 113 -0.32 -14.77 -5.61
CA ALA A 113 -1.50 -14.04 -5.16
C ALA A 113 -1.67 -12.73 -5.94
N TRP A 114 -2.92 -12.43 -6.34
CA TRP A 114 -3.24 -11.28 -7.19
C TRP A 114 -4.41 -10.49 -6.62
N ARG A 115 -4.34 -9.17 -6.71
CA ARG A 115 -5.40 -8.23 -6.32
C ARG A 115 -5.68 -7.22 -7.42
N ALA A 116 -6.89 -6.67 -7.45
CA ALA A 116 -7.26 -5.66 -8.43
C ALA A 116 -8.02 -4.50 -7.81
N TYR A 117 -7.87 -3.31 -8.41
CA TYR A 117 -8.51 -2.07 -7.98
C TYR A 117 -9.08 -1.30 -9.17
N HIS A 118 -10.12 -0.53 -8.94
CA HIS A 118 -10.51 0.50 -9.89
C HIS A 118 -9.41 1.55 -10.03
N PHE A 119 -9.17 1.99 -11.25
CA PHE A 119 -8.22 3.06 -11.52
C PHE A 119 -8.81 4.41 -11.13
N VAL A 120 -8.14 5.16 -10.25
CA VAL A 120 -8.56 6.51 -9.87
C VAL A 120 -8.25 7.49 -10.99
N LYS A 121 -9.29 8.00 -11.66
CA LYS A 121 -9.19 8.87 -12.84
C LYS A 121 -8.73 10.29 -12.45
N ASP A 122 -8.16 11.00 -13.44
CA ASP A 122 -7.79 12.41 -13.34
C ASP A 122 -6.87 12.73 -12.14
N THR A 123 -5.90 11.85 -11.94
CA THR A 123 -4.90 11.98 -10.88
C THR A 123 -3.50 11.94 -11.44
N VAL A 124 -2.56 12.44 -10.65
CA VAL A 124 -1.13 12.34 -10.87
C VAL A 124 -0.44 11.80 -9.63
N CYS A 125 0.51 10.90 -9.83
CA CYS A 125 1.40 10.38 -8.80
C CYS A 125 2.79 10.99 -9.02
N LEU A 126 3.31 11.68 -8.01
CA LEU A 126 4.62 12.35 -8.11
C LEU A 126 5.72 11.46 -7.58
N GLN A 127 6.83 11.35 -8.32
CA GLN A 127 8.03 10.65 -7.87
C GLN A 127 8.98 11.57 -7.10
N GLN A 128 8.95 12.87 -7.41
CA GLN A 128 9.75 13.91 -6.77
C GLN A 128 8.93 15.16 -6.54
N VAL A 129 9.18 15.83 -5.43
CA VAL A 129 8.60 17.14 -5.11
C VAL A 129 9.25 18.21 -5.97
N GLN A 130 8.45 19.01 -6.63
CA GLN A 130 8.90 20.18 -7.40
C GLN A 130 8.57 21.49 -6.68
N THR A 131 7.56 21.51 -5.82
CA THR A 131 7.14 22.70 -5.08
C THR A 131 6.81 22.35 -3.62
N PRO A 132 6.97 23.27 -2.66
CA PRO A 132 6.55 23.08 -1.27
C PRO A 132 5.08 22.68 -1.14
N GLU A 133 4.21 23.21 -2.01
CA GLU A 133 2.78 22.90 -2.01
C GLU A 133 2.51 21.42 -2.30
N GLN A 134 3.22 20.80 -3.23
CA GLN A 134 3.07 19.36 -3.51
C GLN A 134 3.45 18.51 -2.30
N PHE A 135 4.48 18.91 -1.54
CA PHE A 135 4.86 18.24 -0.30
C PHE A 135 3.79 18.40 0.78
N TYR A 136 3.28 19.63 0.94
CA TYR A 136 2.17 19.90 1.85
C TYR A 136 0.94 19.04 1.53
N GLN A 137 0.55 18.95 0.25
CA GLN A 137 -0.61 18.17 -0.17
C GLN A 137 -0.42 16.67 0.08
N SER A 138 0.79 16.14 -0.06
CA SER A 138 1.10 14.76 0.32
C SER A 138 0.94 14.53 1.82
N ALA A 139 1.49 15.42 2.66
CA ALA A 139 1.36 15.34 4.11
C ALA A 139 -0.10 15.47 4.56
N TRP A 140 -0.85 16.39 3.94
CA TRP A 140 -2.29 16.59 4.19
C TRP A 140 -3.09 15.32 3.88
N ALA A 141 -2.80 14.65 2.76
CA ALA A 141 -3.50 13.44 2.38
C ALA A 141 -3.33 12.31 3.41
N PHE A 142 -2.11 12.09 3.92
CA PHE A 142 -1.87 11.11 4.98
C PHE A 142 -2.52 11.52 6.31
N GLY A 143 -2.48 12.80 6.68
CA GLY A 143 -3.16 13.31 7.87
C GLY A 143 -4.69 13.13 7.77
N ASN A 144 -5.26 13.40 6.60
CA ASN A 144 -6.68 13.19 6.32
C ASN A 144 -7.06 11.69 6.36
N PHE A 145 -6.24 10.82 5.79
CA PHE A 145 -6.40 9.37 5.86
C PHE A 145 -6.49 8.89 7.32
N GLN A 146 -5.55 9.30 8.17
CA GLN A 146 -5.57 8.96 9.59
C GLN A 146 -6.80 9.55 10.32
N ARG A 147 -7.20 10.77 9.98
CA ARG A 147 -8.40 11.42 10.53
C ARG A 147 -9.67 10.68 10.16
N LEU A 148 -9.82 10.24 8.91
CA LEU A 148 -10.96 9.47 8.45
C LEU A 148 -11.05 8.10 9.12
N LEU A 149 -9.91 7.50 9.49
CA LEU A 149 -9.81 6.19 10.16
C LEU A 149 -9.69 6.30 11.69
N ALA A 150 -9.96 7.49 12.27
CA ALA A 150 -9.78 7.70 13.71
C ALA A 150 -10.60 6.72 14.57
N ASP A 151 -11.80 6.36 14.11
CA ASP A 151 -12.73 5.47 14.82
C ASP A 151 -12.73 4.03 14.26
N TYR A 152 -11.82 3.72 13.32
CA TYR A 152 -11.67 2.35 12.82
C TYR A 152 -11.11 1.45 13.94
N PRO A 153 -11.67 0.25 14.15
CA PRO A 153 -11.20 -0.67 15.20
C PRO A 153 -9.84 -1.29 14.83
N ALA A 154 -8.75 -0.53 15.02
CA ALA A 154 -7.40 -0.89 14.58
C ALA A 154 -6.90 -2.25 15.10
N HIS A 155 -7.47 -2.74 16.23
CA HIS A 155 -7.14 -4.06 16.80
C HIS A 155 -7.63 -5.24 15.95
N THR A 156 -8.49 -5.00 14.96
CA THR A 156 -8.98 -6.04 14.04
C THR A 156 -8.03 -6.29 12.87
N LEU A 157 -7.05 -5.41 12.67
CA LEU A 157 -6.10 -5.54 11.58
C LEU A 157 -5.07 -6.63 11.86
N HIS A 158 -4.76 -7.41 10.82
CA HIS A 158 -3.66 -8.37 10.82
C HIS A 158 -2.32 -7.66 10.72
N GLU A 159 -1.32 -8.11 11.46
CA GLU A 159 0.05 -7.64 11.33
C GLU A 159 0.73 -8.32 10.13
N THR A 160 0.66 -7.69 8.95
CA THR A 160 1.11 -8.28 7.68
C THR A 160 2.63 -8.40 7.56
N ILE A 161 3.38 -7.52 8.22
CA ILE A 161 4.85 -7.57 8.34
C ILE A 161 5.20 -7.48 9.83
N PRO A 162 5.48 -8.60 10.51
CA PRO A 162 5.71 -8.61 11.95
C PRO A 162 6.81 -7.66 12.39
N LYS A 163 6.50 -6.82 13.39
CA LYS A 163 7.44 -5.84 13.99
C LYS A 163 8.00 -4.83 13.00
N PHE A 164 7.26 -4.51 11.92
CA PHE A 164 7.76 -3.65 10.85
C PHE A 164 8.24 -2.29 11.35
N HIS A 165 7.54 -1.67 12.29
CA HIS A 165 7.91 -0.40 12.93
C HIS A 165 8.28 -0.51 14.42
N ASP A 166 8.55 -1.71 14.94
CA ASP A 166 9.11 -1.87 16.28
C ASP A 166 10.59 -1.46 16.29
N THR A 167 10.86 -0.22 16.70
CA THR A 167 12.21 0.35 16.68
C THR A 167 13.12 -0.33 17.69
N ARG A 168 12.60 -0.92 18.79
CA ARG A 168 13.38 -1.75 19.74
C ARG A 168 13.90 -3.02 19.04
N ASP A 169 13.06 -3.68 18.24
CA ASP A 169 13.46 -4.86 17.47
C ASP A 169 14.44 -4.49 16.34
N ARG A 170 14.23 -3.36 15.69
CA ARG A 170 15.16 -2.83 14.68
C ARG A 170 16.54 -2.51 15.26
N TYR A 171 16.60 -1.91 16.46
CA TYR A 171 17.86 -1.66 17.15
C TYR A 171 18.60 -2.98 17.46
N LYS A 172 17.90 -4.00 17.96
CA LYS A 172 18.50 -5.33 18.20
C LYS A 172 19.05 -5.96 16.91
N LYS A 173 18.34 -5.80 15.78
CA LYS A 173 18.80 -6.27 14.46
C LYS A 173 20.00 -5.48 13.98
N PHE A 174 20.05 -4.17 14.23
CA PHE A 174 21.20 -3.32 13.92
C PHE A 174 22.46 -3.79 14.67
N GLU A 175 22.40 -4.00 15.99
CA GLU A 175 23.57 -4.48 16.76
C GLU A 175 24.05 -5.85 16.26
N LYS A 176 23.15 -6.79 15.95
CA LYS A 176 23.51 -8.09 15.37
C LYS A 176 24.17 -7.95 14.00
N ALA A 177 23.67 -7.07 13.16
CA ALA A 177 24.24 -6.83 11.83
C ALA A 177 25.64 -6.20 11.94
N LEU A 178 25.81 -5.31 12.92
CA LEU A 178 27.10 -4.67 13.21
C LEU A 178 28.13 -5.66 13.74
N GLU A 179 27.72 -6.53 14.69
CA GLU A 179 28.58 -7.60 15.21
C GLU A 179 29.02 -8.59 14.11
N ALA A 180 28.14 -8.92 13.20
CA ALA A 180 28.43 -9.81 12.08
C ALA A 180 29.32 -9.17 11.01
N ASP A 181 29.17 -7.88 10.76
CA ASP A 181 29.86 -7.05 9.75
C ASP A 181 30.20 -7.81 8.45
N VAL A 182 29.26 -8.52 7.89
CA VAL A 182 29.45 -9.49 6.79
C VAL A 182 30.19 -8.88 5.59
N CYS A 183 30.02 -7.59 5.36
CA CYS A 183 30.65 -6.87 4.24
C CYS A 183 31.90 -6.07 4.66
N GLY A 184 32.30 -6.07 5.93
CA GLY A 184 33.45 -5.32 6.46
C GLY A 184 33.33 -3.81 6.34
N ARG A 185 32.09 -3.26 6.26
CA ARG A 185 31.83 -1.83 6.04
C ARG A 185 31.62 -1.02 7.32
N ALA A 186 31.55 -1.68 8.47
CA ALA A 186 31.30 -0.99 9.73
C ALA A 186 32.37 0.09 10.03
N VAL A 187 33.60 -0.13 9.62
CA VAL A 187 34.70 0.83 9.82
C VAL A 187 34.46 2.17 9.09
N GLU A 188 33.69 2.16 7.99
CA GLU A 188 33.42 3.37 7.18
C GLU A 188 32.29 4.24 7.72
N VAL A 189 31.46 3.70 8.64
CA VAL A 189 30.23 4.35 9.16
C VAL A 189 30.23 4.50 10.69
N GLN A 190 31.38 4.78 11.28
CA GLN A 190 31.54 4.87 12.73
C GLN A 190 30.79 6.06 13.37
N ALA A 191 30.57 7.14 12.62
CA ALA A 191 29.80 8.28 13.09
C ALA A 191 28.31 7.93 13.22
N GLU A 192 27.76 7.24 12.23
CA GLU A 192 26.36 6.77 12.19
C GLU A 192 26.11 5.71 13.27
N ILE A 193 27.06 4.78 13.46
CA ILE A 193 26.99 3.75 14.51
C ILE A 193 26.92 4.43 15.89
N ARG A 194 27.77 5.40 16.14
CA ARG A 194 27.78 6.15 17.41
C ARG A 194 26.45 6.89 17.62
N PHE A 195 25.99 7.60 16.60
CA PHE A 195 24.70 8.28 16.64
C PHE A 195 23.55 7.33 17.02
N VAL A 196 23.43 6.18 16.35
CA VAL A 196 22.38 5.19 16.63
C VAL A 196 22.47 4.67 18.08
N ARG A 197 23.69 4.42 18.59
CA ARG A 197 23.89 3.97 19.98
C ARG A 197 23.57 5.03 21.01
N GLU A 198 23.90 6.28 20.77
CA GLU A 198 23.55 7.41 21.62
C GLU A 198 22.02 7.59 21.74
N HIS A 199 21.27 7.22 20.68
CA HIS A 199 19.81 7.29 20.64
C HIS A 199 19.10 5.97 20.95
N GLN A 200 19.78 4.99 21.55
CA GLN A 200 19.18 3.70 21.90
C GLN A 200 17.93 3.83 22.77
N ALA A 201 17.95 4.72 23.74
CA ALA A 201 16.82 4.94 24.65
C ALA A 201 15.56 5.43 23.92
N ASP A 202 15.72 6.22 22.84
CA ASP A 202 14.61 6.76 22.05
C ASP A 202 13.87 5.65 21.28
N CYS A 203 14.55 4.53 20.98
CA CYS A 203 13.97 3.42 20.24
C CYS A 203 12.80 2.71 20.95
N ALA A 204 12.72 2.83 22.28
CA ALA A 204 11.68 2.16 23.07
C ALA A 204 10.45 3.03 23.31
N VAL A 205 10.57 4.35 23.21
CA VAL A 205 9.58 5.33 23.71
C VAL A 205 8.16 5.07 23.19
N LEU A 206 7.98 4.91 21.87
CA LEU A 206 6.64 4.74 21.28
C LEU A 206 6.04 3.38 21.64
N MET A 207 6.86 2.33 21.67
CA MET A 207 6.40 0.98 22.01
C MET A 207 6.01 0.89 23.48
N ASP A 208 6.79 1.50 24.38
CA ASP A 208 6.50 1.54 25.80
C ASP A 208 5.22 2.35 26.11
N LEU A 209 4.98 3.44 25.37
CA LEU A 209 3.75 4.22 25.47
C LEU A 209 2.53 3.42 24.99
N LEU A 210 2.69 2.66 23.90
CA LEU A 210 1.64 1.78 23.37
C LEU A 210 1.33 0.65 24.36
N GLU A 211 2.34 -0.04 24.86
CA GLU A 211 2.20 -1.16 25.80
C GLU A 211 1.61 -0.72 27.15
N SER A 212 1.94 0.50 27.60
CA SER A 212 1.35 1.10 28.82
C SER A 212 -0.04 1.69 28.62
N GLY A 213 -0.61 1.63 27.41
CA GLY A 213 -1.92 2.21 27.07
C GLY A 213 -1.96 3.74 27.03
N LYS A 214 -0.82 4.43 27.13
CA LYS A 214 -0.74 5.90 27.02
C LYS A 214 -0.82 6.38 25.57
N LEU A 215 -0.42 5.56 24.61
CA LEU A 215 -0.57 5.82 23.18
C LEU A 215 -1.69 4.91 22.65
N PRO A 216 -2.77 5.46 22.07
CA PRO A 216 -3.83 4.63 21.49
C PRO A 216 -3.35 3.95 20.22
N LEU A 217 -3.79 2.69 20.01
CA LEU A 217 -3.59 2.00 18.73
C LEU A 217 -4.41 2.70 17.64
N ARG A 218 -3.78 2.99 16.52
CA ARG A 218 -4.39 3.66 15.35
C ARG A 218 -4.03 2.95 14.07
N VAL A 219 -4.89 3.10 13.06
CA VAL A 219 -4.54 2.69 11.70
C VAL A 219 -3.51 3.66 11.14
N THR A 220 -2.41 3.14 10.65
CA THR A 220 -1.34 3.89 9.98
C THR A 220 -1.00 3.24 8.65
N HIS A 221 -0.57 4.05 7.68
CA HIS A 221 -0.19 3.53 6.36
C HIS A 221 1.14 2.77 6.37
N ASN A 222 2.03 3.12 7.29
CA ASN A 222 3.38 2.54 7.47
C ASN A 222 4.41 2.78 6.33
N ASP A 223 4.01 3.38 5.20
CA ASP A 223 4.91 3.78 4.11
C ASP A 223 4.49 5.14 3.53
N THR A 224 4.56 6.18 4.38
CA THR A 224 4.11 7.55 4.07
C THR A 224 5.11 8.28 3.17
N LYS A 225 5.16 7.90 1.90
CA LYS A 225 6.00 8.55 0.88
C LYS A 225 5.16 9.24 -0.19
N LEU A 226 5.75 10.23 -0.86
CA LEU A 226 5.10 11.07 -1.86
C LEU A 226 4.35 10.29 -2.94
N ASN A 227 4.96 9.22 -3.46
CA ASN A 227 4.39 8.40 -4.53
C ASN A 227 3.33 7.39 -4.07
N ASN A 228 2.97 7.41 -2.77
CA ASN A 228 1.81 6.70 -2.25
C ASN A 228 0.57 7.62 -2.08
N VAL A 229 0.63 8.82 -2.69
CA VAL A 229 -0.51 9.75 -2.76
C VAL A 229 -0.81 10.08 -4.22
N LEU A 230 -2.07 9.96 -4.60
CA LEU A 230 -2.59 10.50 -5.84
C LEU A 230 -3.08 11.93 -5.58
N LEU A 231 -2.56 12.88 -6.34
CA LEU A 231 -3.04 14.25 -6.34
C LEU A 231 -4.09 14.42 -7.45
N ASP A 232 -5.11 15.21 -7.20
CA ASP A 232 -6.08 15.61 -8.22
C ASP A 232 -5.38 16.42 -9.31
N LYS A 233 -5.53 16.00 -10.56
CA LYS A 233 -4.81 16.60 -11.70
C LYS A 233 -5.19 18.06 -11.97
N LYS A 234 -6.43 18.44 -11.63
CA LYS A 234 -6.96 19.79 -11.88
C LYS A 234 -6.61 20.77 -10.77
N THR A 235 -6.74 20.34 -9.52
CA THR A 235 -6.56 21.21 -8.34
C THR A 235 -5.18 21.10 -7.72
N GLY A 236 -4.45 20.02 -7.95
CA GLY A 236 -3.19 19.69 -7.28
C GLY A 236 -3.34 19.21 -5.84
N CYS A 237 -4.57 19.14 -5.33
CA CYS A 237 -4.83 18.71 -3.95
C CYS A 237 -4.58 17.21 -3.74
N GLY A 238 -4.14 16.84 -2.53
CA GLY A 238 -4.06 15.45 -2.10
C GLY A 238 -5.45 14.80 -2.15
N LEU A 239 -5.59 13.64 -2.80
CA LEU A 239 -6.88 13.03 -3.07
C LEU A 239 -7.00 11.62 -2.52
N CYS A 240 -6.15 10.70 -2.92
CA CYS A 240 -6.25 9.28 -2.59
C CYS A 240 -4.91 8.74 -2.11
N VAL A 241 -4.91 8.07 -0.97
CA VAL A 241 -3.76 7.31 -0.47
C VAL A 241 -3.81 5.92 -1.08
N ILE A 242 -2.69 5.47 -1.63
CA ILE A 242 -2.56 4.19 -2.33
C ILE A 242 -1.44 3.34 -1.74
N ASP A 243 -1.32 2.10 -2.23
CA ASP A 243 -0.33 1.11 -1.78
C ASP A 243 -0.56 0.68 -0.30
N LEU A 244 -1.84 0.41 -0.02
CA LEU A 244 -2.32 -0.08 1.28
C LEU A 244 -1.91 -1.55 1.50
#